data_c96de57a3c754a390faac15a399c5532
#
_entry.id   c96de57a3c754a390faac15a399c5532
#
_cell.length_a   1.000
_cell.length_b   1.000
_cell.length_c   1.000
_cell.angle_alpha   90.00
_cell.angle_beta   90.00
_cell.angle_gamma   90.00
#
_symmetry.space_group_name_H-M   'P 1'
#
loop_
_entity.id
_entity.type
_entity.pdbx_description
1 polymer ?
#
loop_
_entity_poly.entity_id
_entity_poly.type
_entity_poly.pdbx_seq_one_letter_code
_entity_poly.pdbx_strand_id
1 'polypeptide(L)'
;MAERFNIEDGWVVEAAIRNLAAWYNDYCPDTSAATFEAHLMVLRAYVTLISGPPVTGSPGLSRAKYNILRMLFQAPVNRLLIGDFADGLNVSPTNISKLVDSLVADGFVRRVEHEIDKRKTWAELTPDGVEVMEAVIPAVARNVQETWGGLDDDEKRVLAHLLAKMRMHALATKDNKTLSVIRRLAANGATARRS
;
A
#
# COMPACT_ATOMS: atom_id res chain seq x y z
N MET A 1 11.70 -19.63 16.25
CA MET A 1 10.75 -18.48 16.24
C MET A 1 10.47 -17.95 17.64
N ALA A 2 10.38 -18.80 18.66
CA ALA A 2 10.10 -18.38 20.05
C ALA A 2 11.14 -17.43 20.66
N GLU A 3 12.40 -17.49 20.26
CA GLU A 3 13.47 -16.62 20.79
C GLU A 3 13.42 -15.15 20.32
N ARG A 4 12.57 -14.84 19.33
CA ARG A 4 12.50 -13.50 18.73
C ARG A 4 11.48 -12.60 19.44
N PHE A 5 10.44 -13.19 19.98
CA PHE A 5 9.34 -12.48 20.62
C PHE A 5 9.24 -12.88 22.11
N ASN A 6 9.08 -11.90 22.97
CA ASN A 6 8.87 -12.05 24.42
C ASN A 6 7.51 -11.46 24.82
N ILE A 7 7.05 -11.81 26.01
CA ILE A 7 5.91 -11.15 26.66
C ILE A 7 6.46 -10.32 27.81
N GLU A 8 6.25 -9.01 27.76
CA GLU A 8 6.65 -8.06 28.80
C GLU A 8 5.42 -7.22 29.18
N ASP A 9 5.06 -7.26 30.47
CA ASP A 9 3.88 -6.56 31.02
C ASP A 9 2.56 -6.85 30.25
N GLY A 10 2.41 -8.08 29.74
CA GLY A 10 1.26 -8.50 28.93
C GLY A 10 1.32 -8.12 27.46
N TRP A 11 2.39 -7.48 27.00
CA TRP A 11 2.59 -7.10 25.60
C TRP A 11 3.54 -8.06 24.88
N VAL A 12 3.20 -8.39 23.63
CA VAL A 12 4.14 -9.09 22.73
C VAL A 12 5.19 -8.13 22.23
N VAL A 13 6.46 -8.43 22.47
CA VAL A 13 7.60 -7.57 22.16
C VAL A 13 8.58 -8.30 21.28
N GLU A 14 9.04 -7.65 20.23
CA GLU A 14 10.22 -8.08 19.46
C GLU A 14 11.45 -7.38 20.06
N ALA A 15 12.26 -8.12 20.85
CA ALA A 15 13.37 -7.57 21.63
C ALA A 15 14.36 -6.74 20.78
N ALA A 16 14.69 -7.20 19.57
CA ALA A 16 15.59 -6.48 18.66
C ALA A 16 15.03 -5.11 18.23
N ILE A 17 13.71 -4.99 18.06
CA ILE A 17 13.06 -3.72 17.71
C ILE A 17 13.03 -2.79 18.92
N ARG A 18 12.70 -3.30 20.11
CA ARG A 18 12.68 -2.51 21.33
C ARG A 18 14.09 -1.96 21.67
N ASN A 19 15.11 -2.78 21.55
CA ASN A 19 16.50 -2.35 21.78
C ASN A 19 16.94 -1.28 20.76
N LEU A 20 16.56 -1.42 19.49
CA LEU A 20 16.85 -0.41 18.46
C LEU A 20 16.08 0.88 18.73
N ALA A 21 14.83 0.81 19.16
CA ALA A 21 14.04 1.99 19.53
C ALA A 21 14.61 2.72 20.74
N ALA A 22 15.10 1.97 21.75
CA ALA A 22 15.80 2.55 22.91
C ALA A 22 17.09 3.25 22.48
N TRP A 23 17.89 2.63 21.61
CA TRP A 23 19.10 3.27 21.08
C TRP A 23 18.81 4.60 20.36
N TYR A 24 17.73 4.68 19.57
CA TYR A 24 17.31 5.93 18.94
C TYR A 24 16.94 6.99 19.98
N ASN A 25 16.26 6.61 21.05
CA ASN A 25 15.89 7.53 22.13
C ASN A 25 17.13 8.04 22.88
N ASP A 26 18.12 7.18 23.13
CA ASP A 26 19.38 7.57 23.79
C ASP A 26 20.19 8.54 22.91
N TYR A 27 20.20 8.31 21.60
CA TYR A 27 20.91 9.16 20.65
C TYR A 27 20.19 10.47 20.33
N CYS A 28 18.86 10.47 20.38
CA CYS A 28 17.98 11.61 20.13
C CYS A 28 16.99 11.79 21.29
N PRO A 29 17.37 12.37 22.44
CA PRO A 29 16.54 12.43 23.64
C PRO A 29 15.21 13.17 23.48
N ASP A 30 15.09 14.03 22.48
CA ASP A 30 13.84 14.75 22.15
C ASP A 30 12.81 13.88 21.43
N THR A 31 13.12 12.60 21.20
CA THR A 31 12.24 11.64 20.54
C THR A 31 11.73 10.59 21.50
N SER A 32 10.64 9.92 21.16
CA SER A 32 10.05 8.86 21.97
C SER A 32 10.46 7.48 21.45
N ALA A 33 10.96 6.61 22.34
CA ALA A 33 11.23 5.21 22.03
C ALA A 33 9.98 4.51 21.46
N ALA A 34 8.80 4.78 22.01
CA ALA A 34 7.53 4.22 21.51
C ALA A 34 7.25 4.63 20.05
N THR A 35 7.67 5.85 19.63
CA THR A 35 7.54 6.29 18.24
C THR A 35 8.39 5.44 17.31
N PHE A 36 9.64 5.18 17.67
CA PHE A 36 10.53 4.33 16.87
C PHE A 36 10.10 2.88 16.88
N GLU A 37 9.69 2.34 18.03
CA GLU A 37 9.17 0.98 18.14
C GLU A 37 7.97 0.78 17.20
N ALA A 38 6.97 1.65 17.27
CA ALA A 38 5.80 1.60 16.40
C ALA A 38 6.17 1.74 14.90
N HIS A 39 7.07 2.68 14.57
CA HIS A 39 7.55 2.86 13.20
C HIS A 39 8.23 1.61 12.64
N LEU A 40 9.17 1.05 13.40
CA LEU A 40 9.92 -0.15 13.01
C LEU A 40 9.02 -1.38 12.91
N MET A 41 8.05 -1.53 13.83
CA MET A 41 7.08 -2.63 13.78
C MET A 41 6.18 -2.55 12.54
N VAL A 42 5.72 -1.36 12.13
CA VAL A 42 4.97 -1.17 10.88
C VAL A 42 5.80 -1.59 9.67
N LEU A 43 7.08 -1.18 9.60
CA LEU A 43 7.98 -1.56 8.51
C LEU A 43 8.23 -3.07 8.48
N ARG A 44 8.46 -3.68 9.64
CA ARG A 44 8.66 -5.13 9.76
C ARG A 44 7.41 -5.92 9.38
N ALA A 45 6.24 -5.51 9.87
CA ALA A 45 4.97 -6.13 9.52
C ALA A 45 4.72 -6.05 8.02
N TYR A 46 4.96 -4.88 7.41
CA TYR A 46 4.85 -4.72 5.97
C TYR A 46 5.76 -5.68 5.21
N VAL A 47 7.05 -5.75 5.56
CA VAL A 47 7.99 -6.69 4.93
C VAL A 47 7.52 -8.13 5.08
N THR A 48 7.04 -8.53 6.26
CA THR A 48 6.50 -9.88 6.50
C THR A 48 5.31 -10.18 5.58
N LEU A 49 4.38 -9.22 5.43
CA LEU A 49 3.20 -9.38 4.58
C LEU A 49 3.53 -9.47 3.08
N ILE A 50 4.59 -8.75 2.62
CA ILE A 50 4.94 -8.75 1.19
C ILE A 50 5.91 -9.87 0.80
N SER A 51 6.68 -10.41 1.76
CA SER A 51 7.68 -11.46 1.51
C SER A 51 7.09 -12.88 1.49
N GLY A 52 5.82 -13.02 1.83
CA GLY A 52 5.10 -14.30 1.75
C GLY A 52 4.93 -14.78 0.29
N PRO A 53 4.55 -16.05 0.09
CA PRO A 53 4.21 -16.56 -1.22
C PRO A 53 3.15 -15.67 -1.89
N PRO A 54 3.05 -15.69 -3.24
CA PRO A 54 2.03 -14.92 -3.93
C PRO A 54 0.67 -15.19 -3.29
N VAL A 55 0.02 -14.14 -2.80
CA VAL A 55 -1.24 -14.23 -2.05
C VAL A 55 -2.33 -14.95 -2.85
N THR A 56 -2.12 -15.05 -4.15
CA THR A 56 -3.08 -15.58 -5.12
C THR A 56 -3.03 -17.09 -5.28
N GLY A 57 -1.95 -17.75 -4.87
CA GLY A 57 -1.75 -19.19 -5.17
C GLY A 57 -1.71 -19.55 -6.67
N SER A 58 -1.91 -18.57 -7.56
CA SER A 58 -1.93 -18.78 -9.01
C SER A 58 -0.55 -18.50 -9.62
N PRO A 59 0.09 -19.44 -10.28
CA PRO A 59 1.33 -19.23 -11.01
C PRO A 59 1.18 -18.07 -12.02
N GLY A 60 2.12 -17.13 -12.03
CA GLY A 60 2.12 -16.01 -12.97
C GLY A 60 1.30 -14.78 -12.55
N LEU A 61 0.43 -14.88 -11.56
CA LEU A 61 -0.32 -13.73 -11.06
C LEU A 61 0.41 -13.06 -9.90
N SER A 62 1.24 -12.06 -10.21
CA SER A 62 1.92 -11.26 -9.18
C SER A 62 0.93 -10.43 -8.36
N ARG A 63 1.34 -10.02 -7.14
CA ARG A 63 0.55 -9.12 -6.29
C ARG A 63 0.12 -7.83 -7.02
N ALA A 64 1.02 -7.28 -7.84
CA ALA A 64 0.74 -6.07 -8.60
C ALA A 64 -0.35 -6.30 -9.67
N LYS A 65 -0.27 -7.39 -10.42
CA LYS A 65 -1.30 -7.81 -11.38
C LYS A 65 -2.65 -8.05 -10.68
N TYR A 66 -2.64 -8.80 -9.58
CA TYR A 66 -3.83 -9.05 -8.77
C TYR A 66 -4.51 -7.74 -8.34
N ASN A 67 -3.74 -6.76 -7.88
CA ASN A 67 -4.31 -5.48 -7.43
C ASN A 67 -5.03 -4.73 -8.56
N ILE A 68 -4.50 -4.76 -9.80
CA ILE A 68 -5.17 -4.19 -10.97
C ILE A 68 -6.46 -4.95 -11.28
N LEU A 69 -6.40 -6.28 -11.36
CA LEU A 69 -7.58 -7.11 -11.61
C LEU A 69 -8.65 -6.91 -10.54
N ARG A 70 -8.26 -6.83 -9.27
CA ARG A 70 -9.18 -6.57 -8.16
C ARG A 70 -9.88 -5.21 -8.30
N MET A 71 -9.16 -4.16 -8.68
CA MET A 71 -9.77 -2.84 -8.89
C MET A 71 -10.76 -2.87 -10.05
N LEU A 72 -10.43 -3.55 -11.15
CA LEU A 72 -11.35 -3.76 -12.27
C LEU A 72 -12.59 -4.57 -11.86
N PHE A 73 -12.38 -5.65 -11.12
CA PHE A 73 -13.48 -6.53 -10.68
C PHE A 73 -14.45 -5.83 -9.72
N GLN A 74 -13.96 -4.85 -8.92
CA GLN A 74 -14.78 -4.04 -8.02
C GLN A 74 -15.46 -2.86 -8.73
N ALA A 75 -14.96 -2.48 -9.90
CA ALA A 75 -15.49 -1.33 -10.63
C ALA A 75 -16.86 -1.64 -11.30
N PRO A 76 -17.73 -0.65 -11.43
CA PRO A 76 -18.93 -0.80 -12.23
C PRO A 76 -18.56 -1.26 -13.66
N VAL A 77 -19.30 -2.25 -14.18
CA VAL A 77 -19.07 -2.84 -15.51
C VAL A 77 -17.64 -3.35 -15.75
N ASN A 78 -16.91 -3.69 -14.68
CA ASN A 78 -15.57 -4.28 -14.72
C ASN A 78 -14.54 -3.50 -15.54
N ARG A 79 -14.64 -2.15 -15.56
CA ARG A 79 -13.70 -1.29 -16.30
C ARG A 79 -13.33 -0.03 -15.53
N LEU A 80 -12.08 0.43 -15.74
CA LEU A 80 -11.54 1.67 -15.18
C LEU A 80 -10.65 2.37 -16.22
N LEU A 81 -10.53 3.69 -16.14
CA LEU A 81 -9.51 4.41 -16.90
C LEU A 81 -8.11 4.03 -16.41
N ILE A 82 -7.18 3.84 -17.32
CA ILE A 82 -5.79 3.45 -16.97
C ILE A 82 -5.15 4.49 -16.05
N GLY A 83 -5.50 5.77 -16.20
CA GLY A 83 -5.01 6.83 -15.32
C GLY A 83 -5.47 6.72 -13.85
N ASP A 84 -6.64 6.14 -13.61
CA ASP A 84 -7.22 6.06 -12.25
C ASP A 84 -6.55 5.01 -11.35
N PHE A 85 -5.77 4.09 -11.92
CA PHE A 85 -5.05 3.09 -11.13
C PHE A 85 -3.94 3.70 -10.27
N ALA A 86 -3.34 4.80 -10.70
CA ALA A 86 -2.23 5.42 -10.00
C ALA A 86 -2.63 5.89 -8.60
N ASP A 87 -3.83 6.44 -8.45
CA ASP A 87 -4.35 6.94 -7.18
C ASP A 87 -4.62 5.81 -6.17
N GLY A 88 -5.03 4.64 -6.67
CA GLY A 88 -5.38 3.49 -5.82
C GLY A 88 -4.19 2.60 -5.43
N LEU A 89 -3.11 2.60 -6.20
CA LEU A 89 -2.02 1.62 -6.06
C LEU A 89 -0.69 2.22 -5.59
N ASN A 90 -0.57 3.54 -5.53
CA ASN A 90 0.69 4.24 -5.22
C ASN A 90 1.86 3.77 -6.12
N VAL A 91 1.58 3.57 -7.40
CA VAL A 91 2.52 3.08 -8.44
C VAL A 91 2.60 4.13 -9.55
N SER A 92 3.79 4.30 -10.14
CA SER A 92 3.96 5.27 -11.22
C SER A 92 3.09 4.93 -12.46
N PRO A 93 2.58 5.93 -13.20
CA PRO A 93 1.79 5.70 -14.41
C PRO A 93 2.44 4.78 -15.44
N THR A 94 3.77 4.90 -15.61
CA THR A 94 4.55 4.03 -16.51
C THR A 94 4.51 2.56 -16.08
N ASN A 95 4.58 2.28 -14.78
CA ASN A 95 4.50 0.92 -14.28
C ASN A 95 3.07 0.37 -14.40
N ILE A 96 2.04 1.20 -14.19
CA ILE A 96 0.65 0.81 -14.42
C ILE A 96 0.45 0.37 -15.88
N SER A 97 0.93 1.16 -16.86
CA SER A 97 0.78 0.80 -18.26
C SER A 97 1.42 -0.56 -18.57
N LYS A 98 2.64 -0.81 -18.09
CA LYS A 98 3.33 -2.10 -18.27
C LYS A 98 2.58 -3.27 -17.63
N LEU A 99 2.00 -3.06 -16.45
CA LEU A 99 1.20 -4.09 -15.77
C LEU A 99 -0.09 -4.40 -16.55
N VAL A 100 -0.76 -3.36 -17.06
CA VAL A 100 -1.94 -3.53 -17.91
C VAL A 100 -1.57 -4.25 -19.21
N ASP A 101 -0.45 -3.87 -19.87
CA ASP A 101 0.01 -4.56 -21.09
C ASP A 101 0.31 -6.04 -20.84
N SER A 102 0.92 -6.36 -19.68
CA SER A 102 1.15 -7.74 -19.30
C SER A 102 -0.16 -8.50 -19.06
N LEU A 103 -1.18 -7.87 -18.46
CA LEU A 103 -2.50 -8.48 -18.26
C LEU A 103 -3.28 -8.65 -19.57
N VAL A 104 -3.05 -7.77 -20.56
CA VAL A 104 -3.57 -7.94 -21.92
C VAL A 104 -2.91 -9.13 -22.61
N ALA A 105 -1.58 -9.27 -22.48
CA ALA A 105 -0.87 -10.43 -23.01
C ALA A 105 -1.30 -11.75 -22.36
N ASP A 106 -1.65 -11.72 -21.06
CA ASP A 106 -2.21 -12.88 -20.34
C ASP A 106 -3.68 -13.18 -20.73
N GLY A 107 -4.34 -12.32 -21.49
CA GLY A 107 -5.74 -12.47 -21.90
C GLY A 107 -6.78 -12.03 -20.86
N PHE A 108 -6.39 -11.52 -19.70
CA PHE A 108 -7.30 -11.19 -18.60
C PHE A 108 -7.92 -9.78 -18.69
N VAL A 109 -7.28 -8.89 -19.46
CA VAL A 109 -7.70 -7.51 -19.63
C VAL A 109 -7.68 -7.16 -21.12
N ARG A 110 -8.58 -6.29 -21.56
CA ARG A 110 -8.51 -5.64 -22.87
C ARG A 110 -8.45 -4.13 -22.75
N ARG A 111 -7.80 -3.46 -23.69
CA ARG A 111 -7.82 -2.02 -23.82
C ARG A 111 -8.98 -1.60 -24.72
N VAL A 112 -9.74 -0.61 -24.27
CA VAL A 112 -10.85 -0.05 -25.03
C VAL A 112 -10.65 1.47 -25.11
N GLU A 113 -10.76 2.04 -26.30
CA GLU A 113 -10.70 3.49 -26.47
C GLU A 113 -11.86 4.16 -25.73
N HIS A 114 -11.58 5.31 -25.13
CA HIS A 114 -12.61 6.12 -24.51
C HIS A 114 -13.47 6.76 -25.62
N GLU A 115 -14.77 6.72 -25.45
CA GLU A 115 -15.76 7.08 -26.49
C GLU A 115 -15.65 8.55 -26.94
N ILE A 116 -15.28 9.45 -26.01
CA ILE A 116 -15.26 10.91 -26.24
C ILE A 116 -13.81 11.43 -26.34
N ASP A 117 -12.92 11.03 -25.43
CA ASP A 117 -11.55 11.53 -25.36
C ASP A 117 -10.54 10.44 -25.78
N LYS A 118 -10.10 10.51 -27.03
CA LYS A 118 -9.17 9.56 -27.64
C LYS A 118 -7.80 9.45 -26.94
N ARG A 119 -7.47 10.39 -26.04
CA ARG A 119 -6.24 10.33 -25.21
C ARG A 119 -6.41 9.43 -24.01
N LYS A 120 -7.63 9.03 -23.67
CA LYS A 120 -7.96 8.16 -22.56
C LYS A 120 -8.19 6.73 -23.07
N THR A 121 -7.84 5.77 -22.25
CA THR A 121 -8.02 4.35 -22.55
C THR A 121 -8.61 3.66 -21.31
N TRP A 122 -9.65 2.89 -21.53
CA TRP A 122 -10.18 1.97 -20.54
C TRP A 122 -9.34 0.69 -20.50
N ALA A 123 -9.12 0.16 -19.30
CA ALA A 123 -8.83 -1.24 -19.08
C ALA A 123 -10.13 -1.92 -18.64
N GLU A 124 -10.45 -3.04 -19.25
CA GLU A 124 -11.68 -3.79 -18.99
C GLU A 124 -11.36 -5.28 -18.82
N LEU A 125 -11.98 -5.95 -17.83
CA LEU A 125 -11.83 -7.39 -17.66
C LEU A 125 -12.46 -8.14 -18.85
N THR A 126 -11.74 -9.16 -19.29
CA THR A 126 -12.30 -10.18 -20.17
C THR A 126 -13.13 -11.19 -19.38
N PRO A 127 -13.92 -12.08 -20.01
CA PRO A 127 -14.54 -13.20 -19.32
C PRO A 127 -13.52 -14.06 -18.55
N ASP A 128 -12.36 -14.34 -19.15
CA ASP A 128 -11.28 -15.12 -18.51
C ASP A 128 -10.71 -14.37 -17.29
N GLY A 129 -10.61 -13.03 -17.37
CA GLY A 129 -10.20 -12.20 -16.24
C GLY A 129 -11.20 -12.24 -15.09
N VAL A 130 -12.50 -12.28 -15.37
CA VAL A 130 -13.55 -12.47 -14.36
C VAL A 130 -13.42 -13.85 -13.71
N GLU A 131 -13.32 -14.91 -14.51
CA GLU A 131 -13.19 -16.30 -14.01
C GLU A 131 -11.96 -16.47 -13.09
N VAL A 132 -10.81 -15.91 -13.51
CA VAL A 132 -9.60 -15.93 -12.69
C VAL A 132 -9.82 -15.20 -11.36
N MET A 133 -10.50 -14.06 -11.35
CA MET A 133 -10.76 -13.33 -10.11
C MET A 133 -11.72 -14.07 -9.19
N GLU A 134 -12.76 -14.70 -9.71
CA GLU A 134 -13.69 -15.54 -8.94
C GLU A 134 -12.97 -16.73 -8.28
N ALA A 135 -12.02 -17.33 -8.96
CA ALA A 135 -11.22 -18.43 -8.43
C ALA A 135 -10.20 -17.98 -7.38
N VAL A 136 -9.57 -16.81 -7.58
CA VAL A 136 -8.47 -16.33 -6.75
C VAL A 136 -8.96 -15.64 -5.47
N ILE A 137 -10.06 -14.90 -5.49
CA ILE A 137 -10.56 -14.14 -4.34
C ILE A 137 -10.74 -15.01 -3.08
N PRO A 138 -11.34 -16.21 -3.14
CA PRO A 138 -11.48 -17.06 -1.96
C PRO A 138 -10.14 -17.52 -1.37
N ALA A 139 -9.15 -17.79 -2.22
CA ALA A 139 -7.81 -18.17 -1.79
C ALA A 139 -7.07 -17.02 -1.09
N VAL A 140 -7.19 -15.83 -1.67
CA VAL A 140 -6.66 -14.59 -1.06
C VAL A 140 -7.32 -14.32 0.30
N ALA A 141 -8.65 -14.46 0.39
CA ALA A 141 -9.38 -14.23 1.63
C ALA A 141 -8.94 -15.20 2.73
N ARG A 142 -8.78 -16.50 2.42
CA ARG A 142 -8.26 -17.49 3.36
C ARG A 142 -6.85 -17.15 3.83
N ASN A 143 -5.94 -16.83 2.92
CA ASN A 143 -4.56 -16.47 3.27
C ASN A 143 -4.50 -15.23 4.18
N VAL A 144 -5.31 -14.22 3.90
CA VAL A 144 -5.45 -13.04 4.78
C VAL A 144 -5.97 -13.47 6.15
N GLN A 145 -7.03 -14.26 6.20
CA GLN A 145 -7.61 -14.75 7.46
C GLN A 145 -6.57 -15.51 8.31
N GLU A 146 -5.82 -16.42 7.69
CA GLU A 146 -4.77 -17.18 8.36
C GLU A 146 -3.64 -16.29 8.87
N THR A 147 -3.19 -15.34 8.06
CA THR A 147 -2.13 -14.39 8.44
C THR A 147 -2.50 -13.56 9.67
N TRP A 148 -3.78 -13.20 9.79
CA TRP A 148 -4.30 -12.37 10.89
C TRP A 148 -4.95 -13.18 12.03
N GLY A 149 -4.84 -14.50 11.99
CA GLY A 149 -5.47 -15.41 12.96
C GLY A 149 -4.94 -15.29 14.40
N GLY A 150 -3.79 -14.65 14.59
CA GLY A 150 -3.23 -14.35 15.93
C GLY A 150 -3.87 -13.17 16.66
N LEU A 151 -4.78 -12.42 15.99
CA LEU A 151 -5.50 -11.29 16.57
C LEU A 151 -7.00 -11.58 16.59
N ASP A 152 -7.67 -11.14 17.66
CA ASP A 152 -9.13 -11.10 17.68
C ASP A 152 -9.68 -9.91 16.85
N ASP A 153 -11.01 -9.83 16.71
CA ASP A 153 -11.61 -8.81 15.86
C ASP A 153 -11.53 -7.40 16.46
N ASP A 154 -11.49 -7.26 17.77
CA ASP A 154 -11.33 -5.95 18.42
C ASP A 154 -9.89 -5.46 18.28
N GLU A 155 -8.89 -6.32 18.45
CA GLU A 155 -7.49 -6.02 18.19
C GLU A 155 -7.26 -5.59 16.73
N LYS A 156 -7.88 -6.29 15.76
CA LYS A 156 -7.84 -5.91 14.34
C LYS A 156 -8.44 -4.53 14.09
N ARG A 157 -9.58 -4.20 14.70
CA ARG A 157 -10.22 -2.88 14.60
C ARG A 157 -9.36 -1.78 15.20
N VAL A 158 -8.79 -2.02 16.38
CA VAL A 158 -7.88 -1.08 17.04
C VAL A 158 -6.66 -0.81 16.17
N LEU A 159 -6.01 -1.86 15.64
CA LEU A 159 -4.88 -1.72 14.74
C LEU A 159 -5.22 -0.92 13.48
N ALA A 160 -6.34 -1.24 12.83
CA ALA A 160 -6.80 -0.51 11.65
C ALA A 160 -7.04 0.98 11.95
N HIS A 161 -7.66 1.29 13.10
CA HIS A 161 -7.87 2.67 13.56
C HIS A 161 -6.55 3.42 13.77
N LEU A 162 -5.60 2.81 14.48
CA LEU A 162 -4.31 3.45 14.77
C LEU A 162 -3.49 3.71 13.49
N LEU A 163 -3.48 2.76 12.56
CA LEU A 163 -2.83 2.91 11.25
C LEU A 163 -3.51 4.00 10.41
N ALA A 164 -4.85 4.09 10.41
CA ALA A 164 -5.57 5.15 9.71
C ALA A 164 -5.26 6.53 10.31
N LYS A 165 -5.23 6.65 11.63
CA LYS A 165 -4.89 7.88 12.36
C LYS A 165 -3.47 8.34 12.05
N MET A 166 -2.49 7.44 12.07
CA MET A 166 -1.10 7.70 11.70
C MET A 166 -1.01 8.18 10.25
N ARG A 167 -1.65 7.49 9.30
CA ARG A 167 -1.64 7.87 7.88
C ARG A 167 -2.27 9.25 7.65
N MET A 168 -3.40 9.54 8.27
CA MET A 168 -4.07 10.83 8.19
C MET A 168 -3.12 11.97 8.62
N HIS A 169 -2.43 11.80 9.76
CA HIS A 169 -1.46 12.79 10.25
C HIS A 169 -0.26 12.93 9.29
N ALA A 170 0.29 11.82 8.81
CA ALA A 170 1.44 11.83 7.90
C ALA A 170 1.13 12.52 6.56
N LEU A 171 -0.07 12.31 6.02
CA LEU A 171 -0.52 12.98 4.79
C LEU A 171 -0.68 14.49 5.01
N ALA A 172 -1.37 14.90 6.08
CA ALA A 172 -1.53 16.31 6.43
C ALA A 172 -0.17 17.02 6.62
N THR A 173 0.80 16.34 7.23
CA THR A 173 2.16 16.90 7.45
C THR A 173 2.94 17.03 6.14
N LYS A 174 2.80 16.07 5.20
CA LYS A 174 3.42 16.15 3.87
C LYS A 174 2.87 17.33 3.08
N ASP A 175 1.56 17.51 3.06
CA ASP A 175 0.92 18.62 2.36
C ASP A 175 1.37 19.99 2.92
N ASN A 176 1.41 20.14 4.24
CA ASN A 176 1.90 21.34 4.89
C ASN A 176 3.38 21.63 4.62
N LYS A 177 4.24 20.59 4.58
CA LYS A 177 5.66 20.76 4.25
C LYS A 177 5.84 21.16 2.79
N THR A 178 5.13 20.54 1.88
CA THR A 178 5.16 20.87 0.45
C THR A 178 4.70 22.31 0.22
N LEU A 179 3.61 22.73 0.84
CA LEU A 179 3.12 24.11 0.79
C LEU A 179 4.11 25.11 1.40
N SER A 180 4.78 24.76 2.51
CA SER A 180 5.78 25.62 3.14
C SER A 180 7.03 25.80 2.28
N VAL A 181 7.49 24.75 1.61
CA VAL A 181 8.61 24.78 0.64
C VAL A 181 8.25 25.62 -0.57
N ILE A 182 7.06 25.45 -1.14
CA ILE A 182 6.58 26.23 -2.28
C ILE A 182 6.48 27.72 -1.91
N ARG A 183 5.93 28.06 -0.74
CA ARG A 183 5.86 29.44 -0.24
C ARG A 183 7.25 30.06 -0.07
N ARG A 184 8.22 29.31 0.44
CA ARG A 184 9.61 29.75 0.64
C ARG A 184 10.32 30.01 -0.69
N LEU A 185 10.15 29.13 -1.67
CA LEU A 185 10.70 29.27 -3.02
C LEU A 185 10.07 30.47 -3.75
N ALA A 186 8.76 30.67 -3.64
CA ALA A 186 8.06 31.81 -4.22
C ALA A 186 8.52 33.14 -3.60
N ALA A 187 8.73 33.19 -2.27
CA ALA A 187 9.24 34.37 -1.59
C ALA A 187 10.67 34.75 -2.03
N ASN A 188 11.56 33.73 -2.18
CA ASN A 188 12.94 33.94 -2.63
C ASN A 188 13.02 34.32 -4.11
N GLY A 189 12.12 33.82 -4.97
CA GLY A 189 12.06 34.21 -6.39
C GLY A 189 11.53 35.64 -6.61
N ALA A 190 10.74 36.19 -5.70
CA ALA A 190 10.24 37.57 -5.77
C ALA A 190 11.32 38.61 -5.37
N THR A 191 12.25 38.21 -4.52
CA THR A 191 13.39 39.08 -4.13
C THR A 191 14.49 39.15 -5.20
N ALA A 192 14.70 38.05 -5.95
CA ALA A 192 15.69 37.99 -7.01
C ALA A 192 15.31 38.75 -8.31
N ARG A 193 14.05 39.22 -8.45
CA ARG A 193 13.58 40.02 -9.60
C ARG A 193 13.54 41.51 -9.32
N ARG A 194 14.01 41.95 -8.14
CA ARG A 194 14.04 43.37 -7.72
C ARG A 194 15.46 43.91 -7.52
N SER A 195 16.45 43.13 -7.80
CA SER A 195 17.87 43.48 -7.90
C SER A 195 18.34 43.41 -9.34
#